data_c69a314cff8fd7864e6e6cfc3de201fd
#
_entry.id   c69a314cff8fd7864e6e6cfc3de201fd
#
_cell.length_a   1.000
_cell.length_b   1.000
_cell.length_c   1.000
_cell.angle_alpha   90.00
_cell.angle_beta   90.00
_cell.angle_gamma   90.00
#
_symmetry.space_group_name_H-M   'P 1'
#
loop_
_entity.id
_entity.type
_entity.pdbx_description
1 polymer ?
#
loop_
_entity_poly.entity_id
_entity_poly.type
_entity_poly.pdbx_seq_one_letter_code
_entity_poly.pdbx_strand_id
1 'polypeptide(L)'
;MNYEYYKIFYYVGKHKNISKAATELHSSQPAVSRVVQSMESELGCKLFVRNKNGVEFTKEGETLFEYVRIAQSQLNKGEEEVMQAVNAESGTVYVGTTVTALYGFLYNVMDEFRMQHPGIKIKINTGSSNGTVEKLKNGIFDIAFVSSPCKIPAQLNARNVGVFSDILIAGNKFTGLKGRTISLKEVSRYPFVSVRHSMQLRQFIDDFFAANNITVSPDIEADSADLLTPLIAHNFGIGFVPEDMARAAMQRGEVFKVQTEKEMPQRCIYMVTDPGHPHTNASRELSRAISRRLTNKNQ
;
A
#
# COMPACT_ATOMS: atom_id res chain seq x y z
N MET A 1 -11.18 -8.54 31.70
CA MET A 1 -10.27 -7.52 31.12
C MET A 1 -11.01 -6.21 30.90
N ASN A 2 -10.36 -5.04 31.10
CA ASN A 2 -10.91 -3.73 30.79
C ASN A 2 -10.14 -3.09 29.59
N TYR A 3 -10.65 -1.98 29.07
CA TYR A 3 -10.05 -1.30 27.92
C TYR A 3 -8.58 -0.85 28.15
N GLU A 4 -8.22 -0.42 29.35
CA GLU A 4 -6.86 0.00 29.67
C GLU A 4 -5.84 -1.15 29.50
N TYR A 5 -6.24 -2.40 29.71
CA TYR A 5 -5.38 -3.55 29.46
C TYR A 5 -5.02 -3.70 27.98
N TYR A 6 -6.00 -3.54 27.09
CA TYR A 6 -5.76 -3.57 25.64
C TYR A 6 -4.92 -2.39 25.16
N LYS A 7 -5.13 -1.22 25.74
CA LYS A 7 -4.28 -0.04 25.47
C LYS A 7 -2.83 -0.29 25.86
N ILE A 8 -2.58 -0.81 27.04
CA ILE A 8 -1.22 -1.17 27.50
C ILE A 8 -0.61 -2.24 26.58
N PHE A 9 -1.35 -3.28 26.27
CA PHE A 9 -0.93 -4.33 25.35
C PHE A 9 -0.55 -3.77 23.95
N TYR A 10 -1.35 -2.84 23.43
CA TYR A 10 -1.08 -2.16 22.18
C TYR A 10 0.28 -1.43 22.20
N TYR A 11 0.57 -0.64 23.24
CA TYR A 11 1.82 0.10 23.32
C TYR A 11 3.02 -0.82 23.51
N VAL A 12 2.89 -1.90 24.27
CA VAL A 12 3.95 -2.91 24.40
C VAL A 12 4.25 -3.56 23.04
N GLY A 13 3.22 -3.93 22.29
CA GLY A 13 3.35 -4.52 20.97
C GLY A 13 3.93 -3.55 19.93
N LYS A 14 3.50 -2.28 19.96
CA LYS A 14 3.99 -1.20 19.09
C LYS A 14 5.50 -0.98 19.24
N HIS A 15 5.99 -0.97 20.47
CA HIS A 15 7.41 -0.70 20.77
C HIS A 15 8.26 -1.97 20.83
N LYS A 16 7.64 -3.15 20.92
CA LYS A 16 8.31 -4.40 21.26
C LYS A 16 9.24 -4.28 22.48
N ASN A 17 8.87 -3.37 23.40
CA ASN A 17 9.67 -3.04 24.57
C ASN A 17 8.77 -2.48 25.68
N ILE A 18 8.78 -3.16 26.85
CA ILE A 18 7.94 -2.79 27.99
C ILE A 18 8.34 -1.43 28.59
N SER A 19 9.63 -1.14 28.68
CA SER A 19 10.10 0.13 29.25
C SER A 19 9.74 1.34 28.38
N LYS A 20 9.89 1.22 27.05
CA LYS A 20 9.46 2.27 26.13
C LYS A 20 7.94 2.48 26.16
N ALA A 21 7.17 1.40 26.22
CA ALA A 21 5.71 1.47 26.38
C ALA A 21 5.31 2.16 27.69
N ALA A 22 5.98 1.85 28.80
CA ALA A 22 5.75 2.49 30.09
C ALA A 22 6.02 4.00 30.05
N THR A 23 7.10 4.42 29.39
CA THR A 23 7.42 5.84 29.21
C THR A 23 6.32 6.57 28.42
N GLU A 24 5.86 6.01 27.28
CA GLU A 24 4.80 6.64 26.45
C GLU A 24 3.45 6.68 27.18
N LEU A 25 3.18 5.68 28.04
CA LEU A 25 1.97 5.62 28.86
C LEU A 25 2.06 6.42 30.18
N HIS A 26 3.16 7.13 30.41
CA HIS A 26 3.42 7.81 31.68
C HIS A 26 3.22 6.91 32.92
N SER A 27 3.65 5.64 32.80
CA SER A 27 3.48 4.60 33.81
C SER A 27 4.82 3.96 34.20
N SER A 28 4.83 3.12 35.23
CA SER A 28 6.03 2.37 35.60
C SER A 28 6.13 1.05 34.83
N GLN A 29 7.36 0.65 34.52
CA GLN A 29 7.60 -0.66 33.85
C GLN A 29 7.03 -1.86 34.64
N PRO A 30 7.11 -1.94 36.00
CA PRO A 30 6.46 -3.00 36.76
C PRO A 30 4.94 -3.01 36.62
N ALA A 31 4.29 -1.82 36.54
CA ALA A 31 2.85 -1.75 36.33
C ALA A 31 2.43 -2.30 34.96
N VAL A 32 3.10 -1.86 33.91
CA VAL A 32 2.88 -2.36 32.54
C VAL A 32 3.09 -3.89 32.47
N SER A 33 4.19 -4.38 33.09
CA SER A 33 4.49 -5.82 33.12
C SER A 33 3.40 -6.63 33.84
N ARG A 34 2.85 -6.13 34.97
CA ARG A 34 1.76 -6.77 35.69
C ARG A 34 0.49 -6.87 34.86
N VAL A 35 0.14 -5.80 34.14
CA VAL A 35 -1.05 -5.81 33.26
C VAL A 35 -0.90 -6.85 32.17
N VAL A 36 0.24 -6.93 31.51
CA VAL A 36 0.50 -7.96 30.48
C VAL A 36 0.36 -9.37 31.08
N GLN A 37 0.96 -9.61 32.26
CA GLN A 37 0.84 -10.89 32.95
C GLN A 37 -0.61 -11.22 33.35
N SER A 38 -1.40 -10.22 33.78
CA SER A 38 -2.81 -10.39 34.09
C SER A 38 -3.61 -10.77 32.86
N MET A 39 -3.36 -10.12 31.70
CA MET A 39 -3.99 -10.48 30.43
C MET A 39 -3.65 -11.92 30.02
N GLU A 40 -2.38 -12.28 30.07
CA GLU A 40 -1.92 -13.64 29.77
C GLU A 40 -2.58 -14.69 30.65
N SER A 41 -2.71 -14.39 31.97
CA SER A 41 -3.39 -15.28 32.92
C SER A 41 -4.88 -15.41 32.63
N GLU A 42 -5.56 -14.30 32.31
CA GLU A 42 -7.00 -14.28 32.03
C GLU A 42 -7.33 -14.98 30.69
N LEU A 43 -6.45 -14.85 29.67
CA LEU A 43 -6.58 -15.50 28.37
C LEU A 43 -6.06 -16.95 28.37
N GLY A 44 -5.32 -17.37 29.41
CA GLY A 44 -4.75 -18.71 29.50
C GLY A 44 -3.60 -18.98 28.51
N CYS A 45 -3.02 -17.94 27.91
CA CYS A 45 -1.92 -18.08 26.95
C CYS A 45 -0.90 -16.94 27.10
N LYS A 46 0.34 -17.17 26.62
CA LYS A 46 1.35 -16.13 26.52
C LYS A 46 1.08 -15.28 25.28
N LEU A 47 1.20 -13.96 25.44
CA LEU A 47 1.08 -12.98 24.35
C LEU A 47 2.45 -12.49 23.86
N PHE A 48 3.44 -12.51 24.77
CA PHE A 48 4.82 -12.12 24.46
C PHE A 48 5.83 -13.14 24.96
N VAL A 49 6.93 -13.24 24.20
CA VAL A 49 8.17 -13.92 24.60
C VAL A 49 9.22 -12.85 24.89
N ARG A 50 9.92 -12.95 26.03
CA ARG A 50 11.02 -12.03 26.37
C ARG A 50 12.31 -12.47 25.68
N ASN A 51 13.03 -11.52 25.15
CA ASN A 51 14.38 -11.70 24.62
C ASN A 51 15.34 -10.64 25.15
N LYS A 52 16.62 -10.70 24.78
CA LYS A 52 17.64 -9.76 25.24
C LYS A 52 17.39 -8.31 24.79
N ASN A 53 16.59 -8.11 23.73
CA ASN A 53 16.32 -6.81 23.12
C ASN A 53 14.94 -6.25 23.46
N GLY A 54 14.12 -6.99 24.20
CA GLY A 54 12.76 -6.59 24.54
C GLY A 54 11.75 -7.74 24.58
N VAL A 55 10.65 -7.60 23.84
CA VAL A 55 9.61 -8.63 23.74
C VAL A 55 9.23 -8.87 22.27
N GLU A 56 8.88 -10.10 21.94
CA GLU A 56 8.34 -10.52 20.66
C GLU A 56 6.95 -11.13 20.87
N PHE A 57 6.09 -11.03 19.87
CA PHE A 57 4.78 -11.66 19.92
C PHE A 57 4.89 -13.20 19.88
N THR A 58 4.00 -13.86 20.62
CA THR A 58 3.59 -15.23 20.31
C THR A 58 2.61 -15.19 19.12
N LYS A 59 2.22 -16.34 18.60
CA LYS A 59 1.19 -16.45 17.55
C LYS A 59 -0.17 -15.89 18.05
N GLU A 60 -0.52 -16.17 19.28
CA GLU A 60 -1.72 -15.67 19.97
C GLU A 60 -1.63 -14.15 20.18
N GLY A 61 -0.45 -13.67 20.61
CA GLY A 61 -0.18 -12.26 20.78
C GLY A 61 -0.26 -11.47 19.47
N GLU A 62 0.26 -12.01 18.36
CA GLU A 62 0.15 -11.41 17.05
C GLU A 62 -1.30 -11.32 16.57
N THR A 63 -2.06 -12.41 16.75
CA THR A 63 -3.49 -12.45 16.45
C THR A 63 -4.26 -11.37 17.23
N LEU A 64 -4.08 -11.31 18.56
CA LEU A 64 -4.75 -10.30 19.39
C LEU A 64 -4.32 -8.88 19.02
N PHE A 65 -3.04 -8.68 18.71
CA PHE A 65 -2.50 -7.35 18.37
C PHE A 65 -3.15 -6.77 17.12
N GLU A 66 -3.45 -7.57 16.11
CA GLU A 66 -4.14 -7.10 14.90
C GLU A 66 -5.52 -6.53 15.24
N TYR A 67 -6.32 -7.18 16.08
CA TYR A 67 -7.63 -6.66 16.52
C TYR A 67 -7.51 -5.41 17.38
N VAL A 68 -6.60 -5.41 18.34
CA VAL A 68 -6.40 -4.28 19.26
C VAL A 68 -5.88 -3.06 18.51
N ARG A 69 -4.98 -3.24 17.56
CA ARG A 69 -4.47 -2.18 16.69
C ARG A 69 -5.57 -1.50 15.88
N ILE A 70 -6.53 -2.28 15.36
CA ILE A 70 -7.69 -1.75 14.62
C ILE A 70 -8.57 -0.93 15.57
N ALA A 71 -8.92 -1.48 16.73
CA ALA A 71 -9.75 -0.80 17.71
C ALA A 71 -9.11 0.53 18.17
N GLN A 72 -7.82 0.52 18.50
CA GLN A 72 -7.09 1.73 18.90
C GLN A 72 -7.05 2.78 17.79
N SER A 73 -6.89 2.34 16.53
CA SER A 73 -6.92 3.26 15.39
C SER A 73 -8.29 3.95 15.24
N GLN A 74 -9.39 3.22 15.46
CA GLN A 74 -10.75 3.79 15.39
C GLN A 74 -11.02 4.80 16.50
N LEU A 75 -10.59 4.49 17.72
CA LEU A 75 -10.73 5.42 18.84
C LEU A 75 -9.95 6.72 18.62
N ASN A 76 -8.69 6.61 18.19
CA ASN A 76 -7.87 7.77 17.88
C ASN A 76 -8.49 8.64 16.77
N LYS A 77 -9.06 8.00 15.73
CA LYS A 77 -9.78 8.72 14.67
C LYS A 77 -11.01 9.47 15.23
N GLY A 78 -11.81 8.80 16.06
CA GLY A 78 -12.98 9.44 16.69
C GLY A 78 -12.60 10.64 17.55
N GLU A 79 -11.53 10.52 18.35
CA GLU A 79 -10.99 11.63 19.14
C GLU A 79 -10.50 12.79 18.24
N GLU A 80 -9.73 12.48 17.18
CA GLU A 80 -9.28 13.47 16.21
C GLU A 80 -10.47 14.19 15.54
N GLU A 81 -11.53 13.47 15.17
CA GLU A 81 -12.74 14.06 14.57
C GLU A 81 -13.48 15.01 15.53
N VAL A 82 -13.65 14.60 16.77
CA VAL A 82 -14.31 15.44 17.80
C VAL A 82 -13.50 16.72 18.03
N MET A 83 -12.18 16.62 18.15
CA MET A 83 -11.29 17.77 18.30
C MET A 83 -11.32 18.71 17.08
N GLN A 84 -11.55 18.17 15.88
CA GLN A 84 -11.55 18.89 14.61
C GLN A 84 -12.95 19.43 14.22
N ALA A 85 -14.02 18.91 14.81
CA ALA A 85 -15.38 19.40 14.58
C ALA A 85 -15.54 20.90 14.94
N VAL A 86 -14.60 21.44 15.74
CA VAL A 86 -14.52 22.88 16.09
C VAL A 86 -13.93 23.71 14.94
N ASN A 87 -13.20 23.11 13.97
CA ASN A 87 -12.59 23.80 12.83
C ASN A 87 -12.91 23.06 11.52
N ALA A 88 -13.94 23.52 10.80
CA ALA A 88 -14.48 22.86 9.61
C ALA A 88 -13.49 22.69 8.43
N GLU A 89 -12.35 23.36 8.45
CA GLU A 89 -11.33 23.32 7.38
C GLU A 89 -10.10 22.48 7.73
N SER A 90 -10.08 21.81 8.87
CA SER A 90 -8.97 20.96 9.32
C SER A 90 -9.40 19.50 9.41
N GLY A 91 -8.44 18.59 9.29
CA GLY A 91 -8.72 17.18 9.43
C GLY A 91 -7.54 16.30 8.99
N THR A 92 -7.66 15.01 9.25
CA THR A 92 -6.71 14.03 8.73
C THR A 92 -7.46 13.01 7.87
N VAL A 93 -6.96 12.74 6.67
CA VAL A 93 -7.43 11.62 5.85
C VAL A 93 -6.36 10.53 5.79
N TYR A 94 -6.77 9.30 6.10
CA TYR A 94 -5.92 8.12 6.04
C TYR A 94 -6.14 7.40 4.72
N VAL A 95 -5.14 7.44 3.85
CA VAL A 95 -5.21 6.90 2.50
C VAL A 95 -4.37 5.63 2.42
N GLY A 96 -5.00 4.51 2.07
CA GLY A 96 -4.32 3.31 1.64
C GLY A 96 -4.11 3.32 0.13
N THR A 97 -2.93 2.92 -0.36
CA THR A 97 -2.71 2.89 -1.81
C THR A 97 -1.73 1.79 -2.22
N THR A 98 -1.82 1.34 -3.46
CA THR A 98 -0.69 0.64 -4.09
C THR A 98 0.30 1.67 -4.63
N VAL A 99 1.57 1.31 -4.71
CA VAL A 99 2.59 2.19 -5.32
C VAL A 99 2.19 2.57 -6.76
N THR A 100 1.67 1.62 -7.52
CA THR A 100 1.16 1.86 -8.89
C THR A 100 0.04 2.90 -8.92
N ALA A 101 -0.94 2.81 -8.02
CA ALA A 101 -2.04 3.77 -7.97
C ALA A 101 -1.58 5.17 -7.47
N LEU A 102 -0.56 5.20 -6.61
CA LEU A 102 0.05 6.44 -6.14
C LEU A 102 0.68 7.21 -7.32
N TYR A 103 1.51 6.55 -8.13
CA TYR A 103 2.16 7.16 -9.29
C TYR A 103 1.19 7.47 -10.43
N GLY A 104 0.32 6.53 -10.77
CA GLY A 104 -0.57 6.64 -11.95
C GLY A 104 -1.76 7.58 -11.75
N PHE A 105 -2.14 7.86 -10.50
CA PHE A 105 -3.34 8.66 -10.22
C PHE A 105 -3.19 9.66 -9.07
N LEU A 106 -2.77 9.18 -7.89
CA LEU A 106 -2.96 9.95 -6.66
C LEU A 106 -2.06 11.19 -6.58
N TYR A 107 -0.82 11.14 -7.04
CA TYR A 107 0.06 12.31 -7.08
C TYR A 107 -0.60 13.50 -7.79
N ASN A 108 -1.17 13.27 -8.97
CA ASN A 108 -1.82 14.31 -9.76
C ASN A 108 -3.07 14.92 -9.11
N VAL A 109 -3.72 14.17 -8.22
CA VAL A 109 -4.90 14.65 -7.46
C VAL A 109 -4.46 15.45 -6.25
N MET A 110 -3.39 14.99 -5.58
CA MET A 110 -2.96 15.57 -4.32
C MET A 110 -2.39 16.98 -4.47
N ASP A 111 -1.72 17.27 -5.59
CA ASP A 111 -1.19 18.63 -5.85
C ASP A 111 -2.33 19.66 -5.85
N GLU A 112 -3.41 19.39 -6.58
CA GLU A 112 -4.58 20.24 -6.65
C GLU A 112 -5.34 20.31 -5.31
N PHE A 113 -5.53 19.15 -4.68
CA PHE A 113 -6.24 19.05 -3.41
C PHE A 113 -5.53 19.83 -2.29
N ARG A 114 -4.19 19.74 -2.21
CA ARG A 114 -3.40 20.46 -1.21
C ARG A 114 -3.51 21.98 -1.34
N MET A 115 -3.59 22.50 -2.57
CA MET A 115 -3.77 23.93 -2.81
C MET A 115 -5.15 24.40 -2.34
N GLN A 116 -6.20 23.58 -2.53
CA GLN A 116 -7.57 23.92 -2.16
C GLN A 116 -7.88 23.70 -0.66
N HIS A 117 -7.18 22.74 -0.03
CA HIS A 117 -7.43 22.33 1.36
C HIS A 117 -6.12 22.26 2.18
N PRO A 118 -5.43 23.40 2.41
CA PRO A 118 -4.12 23.42 3.09
C PRO A 118 -4.17 22.94 4.55
N GLY A 119 -5.35 23.04 5.21
CA GLY A 119 -5.56 22.58 6.58
C GLY A 119 -5.75 21.07 6.73
N ILE A 120 -5.99 20.32 5.63
CA ILE A 120 -6.19 18.88 5.68
C ILE A 120 -4.84 18.15 5.63
N LYS A 121 -4.60 17.32 6.65
CA LYS A 121 -3.44 16.41 6.68
C LYS A 121 -3.76 15.11 5.95
N ILE A 122 -2.82 14.62 5.14
CA ILE A 122 -2.96 13.35 4.42
C ILE A 122 -1.90 12.38 4.93
N LYS A 123 -2.33 11.22 5.44
CA LYS A 123 -1.46 10.13 5.84
C LYS A 123 -1.58 9.00 4.83
N ILE A 124 -0.51 8.73 4.10
CA ILE A 124 -0.48 7.71 3.03
C ILE A 124 0.26 6.48 3.53
N ASN A 125 -0.35 5.32 3.30
CA ASN A 125 0.30 4.02 3.50
C ASN A 125 0.23 3.21 2.22
N THR A 126 1.36 2.67 1.80
CA THR A 126 1.44 1.79 0.64
C THR A 126 1.37 0.32 1.03
N GLY A 127 0.83 -0.50 0.13
CA GLY A 127 0.72 -1.94 0.34
C GLY A 127 0.26 -2.69 -0.92
N SER A 128 0.05 -3.99 -0.79
CA SER A 128 -0.59 -4.79 -1.86
C SER A 128 -2.07 -4.41 -2.00
N SER A 129 -2.64 -4.60 -3.20
CA SER A 129 -4.07 -4.28 -3.44
C SER A 129 -4.99 -4.96 -2.44
N ASN A 130 -4.85 -6.27 -2.23
CA ASN A 130 -5.70 -7.01 -1.29
C ASN A 130 -5.48 -6.58 0.17
N GLY A 131 -4.23 -6.38 0.59
CA GLY A 131 -3.91 -5.91 1.95
C GLY A 131 -4.44 -4.50 2.21
N THR A 132 -4.46 -3.64 1.18
CA THR A 132 -5.01 -2.29 1.27
C THR A 132 -6.53 -2.31 1.40
N VAL A 133 -7.21 -3.16 0.61
CA VAL A 133 -8.67 -3.37 0.70
C VAL A 133 -9.06 -3.94 2.08
N GLU A 134 -8.30 -4.89 2.60
CA GLU A 134 -8.58 -5.47 3.93
C GLU A 134 -8.43 -4.44 5.05
N LYS A 135 -7.40 -3.60 4.99
CA LYS A 135 -7.22 -2.50 5.95
C LYS A 135 -8.31 -1.42 5.84
N LEU A 136 -8.84 -1.17 4.64
CA LEU A 136 -10.01 -0.30 4.45
C LEU A 136 -11.25 -0.89 5.14
N LYS A 137 -11.55 -2.17 4.93
CA LYS A 137 -12.65 -2.88 5.63
C LYS A 137 -12.55 -2.80 7.15
N ASN A 138 -11.34 -2.81 7.66
CA ASN A 138 -11.08 -2.69 9.09
C ASN A 138 -11.04 -1.21 9.56
N GLY A 139 -11.43 -0.27 8.71
CA GLY A 139 -11.51 1.16 9.03
C GLY A 139 -10.16 1.85 9.31
N ILE A 140 -9.03 1.18 9.00
CA ILE A 140 -7.69 1.77 9.16
C ILE A 140 -7.49 2.90 8.16
N PHE A 141 -8.02 2.74 6.95
CA PHE A 141 -8.05 3.76 5.92
C PHE A 141 -9.45 4.32 5.74
N ASP A 142 -9.55 5.58 5.35
CA ASP A 142 -10.81 6.23 4.99
C ASP A 142 -11.12 6.00 3.52
N ILE A 143 -10.08 5.97 2.69
CA ILE A 143 -10.15 5.76 1.24
C ILE A 143 -8.97 4.87 0.84
N ALA A 144 -9.20 3.97 -0.10
CA ALA A 144 -8.15 3.17 -0.69
C ALA A 144 -8.05 3.38 -2.21
N PHE A 145 -6.81 3.37 -2.74
CA PHE A 145 -6.54 3.37 -4.18
C PHE A 145 -5.75 2.11 -4.53
N VAL A 146 -6.35 1.24 -5.31
CA VAL A 146 -5.77 -0.06 -5.64
C VAL A 146 -5.71 -0.28 -7.14
N SER A 147 -4.70 -1.01 -7.58
CA SER A 147 -4.55 -1.39 -9.00
C SER A 147 -5.04 -2.82 -9.24
N SER A 148 -5.67 -3.05 -10.40
CA SER A 148 -5.99 -4.40 -10.86
C SER A 148 -4.72 -5.20 -11.20
N PRO A 149 -4.76 -6.56 -11.13
CA PRO A 149 -5.85 -7.36 -10.61
C PRO A 149 -5.98 -7.21 -9.09
N CYS A 150 -7.20 -7.12 -8.59
CA CYS A 150 -7.49 -7.09 -7.16
C CYS A 150 -8.90 -7.65 -6.90
N LYS A 151 -9.09 -8.23 -5.72
CA LYS A 151 -10.39 -8.68 -5.26
C LYS A 151 -11.01 -7.59 -4.38
N ILE A 152 -12.09 -6.97 -4.86
CA ILE A 152 -12.84 -5.96 -4.09
C ILE A 152 -14.17 -6.61 -3.68
N PRO A 153 -14.42 -6.79 -2.38
CA PRO A 153 -15.67 -7.33 -1.87
C PRO A 153 -16.88 -6.48 -2.29
N ALA A 154 -18.02 -7.12 -2.58
CA ALA A 154 -19.23 -6.46 -3.08
C ALA A 154 -19.84 -5.43 -2.11
N GLN A 155 -19.55 -5.52 -0.80
CA GLN A 155 -20.00 -4.55 0.19
C GLN A 155 -19.25 -3.21 0.13
N LEU A 156 -18.11 -3.16 -0.55
CA LEU A 156 -17.34 -1.93 -0.73
C LEU A 156 -17.75 -1.21 -2.02
N ASN A 157 -17.72 0.10 -1.97
CA ASN A 157 -17.91 0.92 -3.17
C ASN A 157 -16.58 1.04 -3.92
N ALA A 158 -16.54 0.54 -5.15
CA ALA A 158 -15.38 0.64 -6.03
C ALA A 158 -15.71 1.48 -7.26
N ARG A 159 -14.89 2.48 -7.55
CA ARG A 159 -15.00 3.33 -8.74
C ARG A 159 -13.71 3.29 -9.51
N ASN A 160 -13.78 2.98 -10.83
CA ASN A 160 -12.62 3.14 -11.70
C ASN A 160 -12.29 4.64 -11.83
N VAL A 161 -11.05 5.00 -11.50
CA VAL A 161 -10.55 6.39 -11.52
C VAL A 161 -9.46 6.61 -12.56
N GLY A 162 -8.97 5.54 -13.18
CA GLY A 162 -7.97 5.62 -14.25
C GLY A 162 -7.57 4.25 -14.78
N VAL A 163 -6.95 4.27 -15.95
CA VAL A 163 -6.34 3.13 -16.59
C VAL A 163 -4.85 3.40 -16.81
N PHE A 164 -4.05 2.36 -16.85
CA PHE A 164 -2.63 2.46 -17.13
C PHE A 164 -2.12 1.21 -17.86
N SER A 165 -0.97 1.34 -18.49
CA SER A 165 -0.31 0.24 -19.21
C SER A 165 1.01 -0.11 -18.52
N ASP A 166 1.33 -1.39 -18.50
CA ASP A 166 2.66 -1.86 -18.17
C ASP A 166 3.48 -1.94 -19.48
N ILE A 167 4.65 -1.34 -19.47
CA ILE A 167 5.56 -1.30 -20.63
C ILE A 167 6.84 -2.08 -20.31
N LEU A 168 7.41 -2.72 -21.33
CA LEU A 168 8.74 -3.31 -21.20
C LEU A 168 9.78 -2.21 -21.28
N ILE A 169 10.69 -2.14 -20.30
CA ILE A 169 11.81 -1.22 -20.29
C ILE A 169 13.15 -1.93 -20.18
N ALA A 170 14.20 -1.28 -20.66
CA ALA A 170 15.57 -1.76 -20.59
C ALA A 170 16.51 -0.61 -20.26
N GLY A 171 17.61 -0.92 -19.55
CA GLY A 171 18.70 0.00 -19.28
C GLY A 171 19.71 0.10 -20.43
N ASN A 172 20.63 1.04 -20.31
CA ASN A 172 21.57 1.39 -21.39
C ASN A 172 22.56 0.28 -21.81
N LYS A 173 22.72 -0.79 -21.02
CA LYS A 173 23.49 -1.99 -21.44
C LYS A 173 22.80 -2.74 -22.58
N PHE A 174 21.50 -2.61 -22.72
CA PHE A 174 20.66 -3.34 -23.67
C PHE A 174 20.31 -2.51 -24.92
N THR A 175 21.18 -1.59 -25.33
CA THR A 175 20.95 -0.66 -26.47
C THR A 175 20.59 -1.37 -27.77
N GLY A 176 21.02 -2.63 -27.95
CA GLY A 176 20.62 -3.47 -29.09
C GLY A 176 19.11 -3.72 -29.20
N LEU A 177 18.34 -3.43 -28.15
CA LEU A 177 16.87 -3.48 -28.15
C LEU A 177 16.20 -2.15 -28.54
N LYS A 178 16.96 -1.06 -28.57
CA LYS A 178 16.42 0.27 -28.81
C LYS A 178 15.89 0.40 -30.24
N GLY A 179 14.61 0.81 -30.36
CA GLY A 179 13.95 0.99 -31.66
C GLY A 179 13.55 -0.32 -32.36
N ARG A 180 13.74 -1.47 -31.73
CA ARG A 180 13.31 -2.76 -32.25
C ARG A 180 11.99 -3.20 -31.61
N THR A 181 11.18 -3.87 -32.40
CA THR A 181 10.04 -4.67 -31.88
C THR A 181 10.50 -6.11 -31.71
N ILE A 182 10.37 -6.65 -30.49
CA ILE A 182 10.81 -8.01 -30.16
C ILE A 182 9.62 -8.91 -29.79
N SER A 183 9.76 -10.21 -30.03
CA SER A 183 8.77 -11.18 -29.60
C SER A 183 8.87 -11.45 -28.10
N LEU A 184 7.78 -11.91 -27.48
CA LEU A 184 7.80 -12.34 -26.08
C LEU A 184 8.81 -13.50 -25.83
N LYS A 185 9.03 -14.36 -26.85
CA LYS A 185 10.05 -15.40 -26.81
C LYS A 185 11.46 -14.80 -26.79
N GLU A 186 11.68 -13.67 -27.44
CA GLU A 186 12.97 -12.96 -27.34
C GLU A 186 13.15 -12.32 -25.97
N VAL A 187 12.07 -11.75 -25.36
CA VAL A 187 12.11 -11.23 -23.99
C VAL A 187 12.63 -12.27 -23.00
N SER A 188 12.18 -13.52 -23.10
CA SER A 188 12.61 -14.60 -22.18
C SER A 188 14.09 -15.00 -22.29
N ARG A 189 14.84 -14.44 -23.23
CA ARG A 189 16.29 -14.70 -23.38
C ARG A 189 17.16 -13.67 -22.64
N TYR A 190 16.57 -12.60 -22.14
CA TYR A 190 17.26 -11.56 -21.41
C TYR A 190 17.10 -11.79 -19.90
N PRO A 191 18.07 -11.37 -19.07
CA PRO A 191 17.85 -11.31 -17.64
C PRO A 191 16.59 -10.52 -17.32
N PHE A 192 15.69 -11.10 -16.52
CA PHE A 192 14.38 -10.54 -16.26
C PHE A 192 14.25 -10.07 -14.81
N VAL A 193 13.79 -8.83 -14.64
CA VAL A 193 13.53 -8.21 -13.33
C VAL A 193 12.04 -8.13 -13.12
N SER A 194 11.53 -8.66 -12.00
CA SER A 194 10.11 -8.65 -11.68
C SER A 194 9.88 -8.52 -10.18
N VAL A 195 8.62 -8.42 -9.78
CA VAL A 195 8.24 -8.50 -8.37
C VAL A 195 8.11 -9.97 -7.93
N ARG A 196 8.13 -10.21 -6.61
CA ARG A 196 8.00 -11.54 -6.02
C ARG A 196 6.74 -12.27 -6.47
N HIS A 197 6.82 -13.60 -6.56
CA HIS A 197 5.72 -14.48 -6.98
C HIS A 197 4.43 -14.31 -6.16
N SER A 198 4.52 -13.95 -4.89
CA SER A 198 3.35 -13.71 -4.02
C SER A 198 2.56 -12.44 -4.37
N MET A 199 3.09 -11.57 -5.23
CA MET A 199 2.43 -10.32 -5.62
C MET A 199 1.52 -10.52 -6.81
N GLN A 200 0.35 -9.86 -6.80
CA GLN A 200 -0.64 -9.93 -7.88
C GLN A 200 -0.11 -9.40 -9.22
N LEU A 201 0.79 -8.41 -9.19
CA LEU A 201 1.47 -7.93 -10.41
C LEU A 201 2.27 -9.06 -11.06
N ARG A 202 2.98 -9.88 -10.27
CA ARG A 202 3.73 -11.01 -10.81
C ARG A 202 2.80 -12.04 -11.45
N GLN A 203 1.71 -12.41 -10.80
CA GLN A 203 0.73 -13.32 -11.37
C GLN A 203 0.18 -12.79 -12.70
N PHE A 204 -0.12 -11.49 -12.77
CA PHE A 204 -0.60 -10.87 -14.01
C PHE A 204 0.44 -10.94 -15.15
N ILE A 205 1.73 -10.75 -14.84
CA ILE A 205 2.82 -10.89 -15.81
C ILE A 205 2.97 -12.35 -16.24
N ASP A 206 2.96 -13.29 -15.30
CA ASP A 206 3.07 -14.73 -15.58
C ASP A 206 1.90 -15.22 -16.43
N ASP A 207 0.66 -14.79 -16.15
CA ASP A 207 -0.55 -15.10 -16.93
C ASP A 207 -0.43 -14.57 -18.36
N PHE A 208 0.12 -13.35 -18.55
CA PHE A 208 0.35 -12.80 -19.89
C PHE A 208 1.34 -13.64 -20.69
N PHE A 209 2.44 -14.07 -20.11
CA PHE A 209 3.39 -14.96 -20.78
C PHE A 209 2.79 -16.34 -21.03
N ALA A 210 2.10 -16.92 -20.04
CA ALA A 210 1.45 -18.23 -20.17
C ALA A 210 0.38 -18.25 -21.28
N ALA A 211 -0.43 -17.19 -21.42
CA ALA A 211 -1.40 -17.02 -22.49
C ALA A 211 -0.75 -17.00 -23.91
N ASN A 212 0.56 -16.78 -23.97
CA ASN A 212 1.37 -16.81 -25.18
C ASN A 212 2.25 -18.07 -25.28
N ASN A 213 2.01 -19.08 -24.45
CA ASN A 213 2.78 -20.34 -24.36
C ASN A 213 4.29 -20.11 -24.05
N ILE A 214 4.59 -19.12 -23.22
CA ILE A 214 5.94 -18.76 -22.80
C ILE A 214 5.99 -18.79 -21.29
N THR A 215 7.11 -19.26 -20.72
CA THR A 215 7.41 -19.18 -19.31
C THR A 215 8.63 -18.28 -19.12
N VAL A 216 8.56 -17.33 -18.21
CA VAL A 216 9.67 -16.46 -17.84
C VAL A 216 9.94 -16.63 -16.35
N SER A 217 11.21 -16.89 -16.02
CA SER A 217 11.68 -16.90 -14.64
C SER A 217 12.51 -15.64 -14.41
N PRO A 218 12.19 -14.79 -13.44
CA PRO A 218 13.02 -13.64 -13.12
C PRO A 218 14.38 -14.06 -12.56
N ASP A 219 15.42 -13.34 -12.97
CA ASP A 219 16.75 -13.42 -12.36
C ASP A 219 16.83 -12.57 -11.08
N ILE A 220 15.99 -11.53 -11.00
CA ILE A 220 15.87 -10.65 -9.82
C ILE A 220 14.42 -10.46 -9.47
N GLU A 221 14.10 -10.68 -8.20
CA GLU A 221 12.79 -10.45 -7.63
C GLU A 221 12.81 -9.33 -6.58
N ALA A 222 11.92 -8.37 -6.71
CA ALA A 222 11.79 -7.24 -5.79
C ALA A 222 10.49 -7.29 -4.97
N ASP A 223 10.51 -6.73 -3.77
CA ASP A 223 9.36 -6.69 -2.85
C ASP A 223 8.32 -5.63 -3.22
N SER A 224 8.66 -4.71 -4.13
CA SER A 224 7.81 -3.60 -4.52
C SER A 224 8.06 -3.18 -5.96
N ALA A 225 7.03 -2.70 -6.65
CA ALA A 225 7.11 -2.32 -8.06
C ALA A 225 7.99 -1.08 -8.32
N ASP A 226 8.14 -0.19 -7.34
CA ASP A 226 9.00 0.99 -7.44
C ASP A 226 10.50 0.66 -7.47
N LEU A 227 10.89 -0.53 -7.02
CA LEU A 227 12.26 -1.00 -7.13
C LEU A 227 12.63 -1.48 -8.55
N LEU A 228 11.64 -1.80 -9.40
CA LEU A 228 11.90 -2.38 -10.72
C LEU A 228 12.62 -1.37 -11.63
N THR A 229 12.10 -0.15 -11.74
CA THR A 229 12.73 0.87 -12.62
C THR A 229 14.18 1.18 -12.24
N PRO A 230 14.55 1.42 -10.96
CA PRO A 230 15.95 1.58 -10.56
C PRO A 230 16.82 0.36 -10.88
N LEU A 231 16.35 -0.86 -10.60
CA LEU A 231 17.12 -2.08 -10.91
C LEU A 231 17.40 -2.20 -12.41
N ILE A 232 16.40 -1.92 -13.25
CA ILE A 232 16.55 -1.96 -14.71
C ILE A 232 17.48 -0.86 -15.19
N ALA A 233 17.41 0.36 -14.63
CA ALA A 233 18.30 1.47 -14.92
C ALA A 233 19.78 1.11 -14.60
N HIS A 234 20.01 0.34 -13.55
CA HIS A 234 21.32 -0.20 -13.22
C HIS A 234 21.72 -1.44 -14.05
N ASN A 235 20.96 -1.77 -15.10
CA ASN A 235 21.27 -2.82 -16.07
C ASN A 235 21.25 -4.26 -15.50
N PHE A 236 20.48 -4.52 -14.47
CA PHE A 236 20.30 -5.86 -13.93
C PHE A 236 19.45 -6.77 -14.82
N GLY A 237 18.72 -6.21 -15.76
CA GLY A 237 17.90 -6.93 -16.73
C GLY A 237 16.88 -5.99 -17.40
N ILE A 238 15.88 -6.60 -18.01
CA ILE A 238 14.71 -5.92 -18.59
C ILE A 238 13.47 -6.33 -17.79
N GLY A 239 12.38 -5.55 -17.85
CA GLY A 239 11.17 -5.91 -17.10
C GLY A 239 9.96 -5.05 -17.46
N PHE A 240 8.77 -5.57 -17.15
CA PHE A 240 7.53 -4.82 -17.30
C PHE A 240 7.28 -3.96 -16.06
N VAL A 241 6.99 -2.68 -16.29
CA VAL A 241 6.70 -1.69 -15.24
C VAL A 241 5.54 -0.80 -15.66
N PRO A 242 4.73 -0.27 -14.74
CA PRO A 242 3.77 0.78 -15.06
C PRO A 242 4.47 1.97 -15.72
N GLU A 243 3.94 2.44 -16.85
CA GLU A 243 4.59 3.51 -17.64
C GLU A 243 4.84 4.78 -16.83
N ASP A 244 3.90 5.15 -15.95
CA ASP A 244 4.04 6.33 -15.08
C ASP A 244 5.24 6.21 -14.12
N MET A 245 5.60 5.01 -13.70
CA MET A 245 6.74 4.77 -12.82
C MET A 245 8.09 4.83 -13.55
N ALA A 246 8.10 4.56 -14.86
CA ALA A 246 9.31 4.63 -15.70
C ALA A 246 9.53 6.02 -16.30
N ARG A 247 8.49 6.88 -16.35
CA ARG A 247 8.49 8.14 -17.09
C ARG A 247 9.69 9.05 -16.77
N ALA A 248 9.97 9.27 -15.50
CA ALA A 248 11.07 10.12 -15.07
C ALA A 248 12.45 9.56 -15.48
N ALA A 249 12.65 8.24 -15.33
CA ALA A 249 13.88 7.58 -15.73
C ALA A 249 14.06 7.56 -17.26
N MET A 250 12.97 7.42 -18.02
CA MET A 250 13.00 7.56 -19.49
C MET A 250 13.37 8.98 -19.91
N GLN A 251 12.81 10.01 -19.27
CA GLN A 251 13.16 11.42 -19.56
C GLN A 251 14.62 11.73 -19.25
N ARG A 252 15.21 11.11 -18.24
CA ARG A 252 16.65 11.24 -17.93
C ARG A 252 17.54 10.36 -18.82
N GLY A 253 16.95 9.53 -19.69
CA GLY A 253 17.71 8.62 -20.55
C GLY A 253 18.37 7.45 -19.82
N GLU A 254 17.94 7.14 -18.60
CA GLU A 254 18.46 6.02 -17.80
C GLU A 254 17.90 4.66 -18.28
N VAL A 255 16.67 4.68 -18.77
CA VAL A 255 15.99 3.53 -19.38
C VAL A 255 15.27 3.94 -20.64
N PHE A 256 14.94 2.99 -21.49
CA PHE A 256 14.12 3.19 -22.69
C PHE A 256 13.04 2.11 -22.82
N LYS A 257 11.92 2.48 -23.44
CA LYS A 257 10.83 1.54 -23.77
C LYS A 257 11.29 0.60 -24.88
N VAL A 258 11.06 -0.69 -24.66
CA VAL A 258 11.24 -1.73 -25.67
C VAL A 258 9.88 -2.09 -26.23
N GLN A 259 9.74 -2.07 -27.56
CA GLN A 259 8.49 -2.46 -28.21
C GLN A 259 8.39 -4.00 -28.25
N THR A 260 7.21 -4.52 -27.95
CA THR A 260 6.88 -5.94 -28.04
C THR A 260 5.82 -6.18 -29.09
N GLU A 261 5.86 -7.33 -29.79
CA GLU A 261 4.83 -7.72 -30.78
C GLU A 261 3.43 -7.82 -30.16
N LYS A 262 3.37 -8.10 -28.85
CA LYS A 262 2.14 -8.14 -28.07
C LYS A 262 2.29 -7.23 -26.87
N GLU A 263 1.35 -6.33 -26.71
CA GLU A 263 1.28 -5.44 -25.55
C GLU A 263 0.55 -6.13 -24.40
N MET A 264 0.95 -5.79 -23.18
CA MET A 264 0.22 -6.23 -21.99
C MET A 264 -1.17 -5.59 -21.94
N PRO A 265 -2.20 -6.30 -21.47
CA PRO A 265 -3.53 -5.72 -21.28
C PRO A 265 -3.47 -4.52 -20.32
N GLN A 266 -4.28 -3.51 -20.61
CA GLN A 266 -4.41 -2.36 -19.72
C GLN A 266 -4.99 -2.77 -18.37
N ARG A 267 -4.56 -2.08 -17.34
CA ARG A 267 -5.00 -2.27 -15.96
C ARG A 267 -5.72 -1.04 -15.44
N CYS A 268 -6.56 -1.24 -14.44
CA CYS A 268 -7.37 -0.18 -13.84
C CYS A 268 -6.84 0.23 -12.48
N ILE A 269 -7.09 1.50 -12.12
CA ILE A 269 -6.96 2.01 -10.75
C ILE A 269 -8.37 2.23 -10.21
N TYR A 270 -8.65 1.65 -9.05
CA TYR A 270 -9.91 1.81 -8.36
C TYR A 270 -9.75 2.65 -7.10
N MET A 271 -10.62 3.64 -6.93
CA MET A 271 -10.90 4.24 -5.65
C MET A 271 -11.92 3.38 -4.94
N VAL A 272 -11.61 2.96 -3.72
CA VAL A 272 -12.47 2.08 -2.91
C VAL A 272 -12.79 2.78 -1.61
N THR A 273 -14.07 2.76 -1.20
CA THR A 273 -14.57 3.28 0.07
C THR A 273 -15.47 2.25 0.74
N ASP A 274 -15.57 2.32 2.06
CA ASP A 274 -16.45 1.44 2.85
C ASP A 274 -17.65 2.23 3.36
N PRO A 275 -18.89 1.99 2.88
CA PRO A 275 -20.07 2.65 3.38
C PRO A 275 -20.43 2.26 4.82
N GLY A 276 -19.89 1.17 5.35
CA GLY A 276 -20.10 0.70 6.73
C GLY A 276 -19.31 1.48 7.77
N HIS A 277 -18.34 2.33 7.36
CA HIS A 277 -17.54 3.14 8.27
C HIS A 277 -17.86 4.62 8.14
N PRO A 278 -17.81 5.40 9.24
CA PRO A 278 -17.96 6.84 9.19
C PRO A 278 -16.91 7.49 8.27
N HIS A 279 -17.37 8.39 7.42
CA HIS A 279 -16.49 9.22 6.61
C HIS A 279 -16.21 10.54 7.33
N THR A 280 -14.93 10.84 7.56
CA THR A 280 -14.48 12.12 8.10
C THR A 280 -14.81 13.27 7.13
N ASN A 281 -14.90 14.51 7.61
CA ASN A 281 -15.05 15.67 6.74
C ASN A 281 -13.91 15.75 5.72
N ALA A 282 -12.67 15.50 6.15
CA ALA A 282 -11.49 15.48 5.30
C ALA A 282 -11.58 14.40 4.19
N SER A 283 -12.05 13.19 4.51
CA SER A 283 -12.21 12.11 3.52
C SER A 283 -13.33 12.40 2.52
N ARG A 284 -14.41 13.07 2.96
CA ARG A 284 -15.49 13.54 2.08
C ARG A 284 -15.00 14.59 1.09
N GLU A 285 -14.20 15.57 1.55
CA GLU A 285 -13.62 16.59 0.66
C GLU A 285 -12.68 15.98 -0.38
N LEU A 286 -11.80 15.03 0.02
CA LEU A 286 -10.93 14.33 -0.93
C LEU A 286 -11.77 13.55 -1.96
N SER A 287 -12.82 12.84 -1.54
CA SER A 287 -13.70 12.09 -2.44
C SER A 287 -14.44 13.02 -3.42
N ARG A 288 -14.86 14.20 -2.97
CA ARG A 288 -15.50 15.22 -3.83
C ARG A 288 -14.53 15.81 -4.85
N ALA A 289 -13.30 16.13 -4.43
CA ALA A 289 -12.26 16.64 -5.33
C ALA A 289 -11.95 15.63 -6.45
N ILE A 290 -11.82 14.34 -6.10
CA ILE A 290 -11.63 13.26 -7.07
C ILE A 290 -12.82 13.17 -8.03
N SER A 291 -14.04 13.22 -7.51
CA SER A 291 -15.26 13.13 -8.33
C SER A 291 -15.36 14.27 -9.34
N ARG A 292 -15.07 15.50 -8.94
CA ARG A 292 -15.03 16.69 -9.82
C ARG A 292 -14.00 16.50 -10.94
N ARG A 293 -12.78 16.06 -10.60
CA ARG A 293 -11.72 15.84 -11.58
C ARG A 293 -12.08 14.78 -12.64
N LEU A 294 -12.77 13.70 -12.23
CA LEU A 294 -13.20 12.66 -13.15
C LEU A 294 -14.31 13.14 -14.09
N THR A 295 -15.20 14.01 -13.61
CA THR A 295 -16.25 14.61 -14.45
C THR A 295 -15.65 15.55 -15.50
N ASN A 296 -14.66 16.36 -15.12
CA ASN A 296 -13.99 17.30 -16.02
C ASN A 296 -13.09 16.63 -17.08
N LYS A 297 -12.63 15.39 -16.85
CA LYS A 297 -11.86 14.62 -17.84
C LYS A 297 -12.74 13.96 -18.89
N ASN A 298 -14.04 13.82 -18.65
CA ASN A 298 -15.00 13.20 -19.56
C ASN A 298 -15.76 14.23 -20.43
N GLN A 299 -15.46 15.53 -20.28
CA GLN A 299 -15.86 16.62 -21.17
C GLN A 299 -14.69 17.04 -22.07
#